data_f27ac3d3b6de1801d2d3a8efb26e073a
#
_entry.id   f27ac3d3b6de1801d2d3a8efb26e073a
#
_cell.length_a   1.000
_cell.length_b   1.000
_cell.length_c   1.000
_cell.angle_alpha   90.00
_cell.angle_beta   90.00
_cell.angle_gamma   90.00
#
_symmetry.space_group_name_H-M   'P 1'
#
loop_
_entity.id
_entity.type
_entity.pdbx_description
1 polymer ?
#
loop_
_entity_poly.entity_id
_entity_poly.type
_entity_poly.pdbx_seq_one_letter_code
_entity_poly.pdbx_strand_id
1 'polypeptide(L)'
;MRSLRQDLVAFAVITAVIAGTMLSAHPIPIARPAAAVSIHVPVVEERVSSAAPDLGSLDEDIGSVIVISWRGDINSGVRSLLDDGRVGGVLLFASNFSGPAGLASLTDRLRALTTSACLDHPILVMLDEEGGQVTRVQAGFAPPAQLVAGSGGADHVRALERASAAGLHELGVGLNLAPVADVRTNSGDQVILDRSFGANPAIVSPLVGAAVQGLHDGGVGATLKHFPGLGGSAGDPHVAIPTDYESEAQWQRTQVPAFQAGIAAGADAVMTTALYVPGLGGGTTPAMFSAPVVARLRTQLGFGGVIVTDSLSMGGVGARYSLPEAAVAAIAAGNDMVLLGNGDPGYEAEAMAAVRAAVVSGRLDRVALHQSAMRVNQLRDRWGRRFVHCRALKAT
;
A
#
# COMPACT_ATOMS: atom_id res chain seq x y z
N MET A 1 -21.43 -22.84 -58.92
CA MET A 1 -22.79 -23.42 -59.21
C MET A 1 -23.39 -23.93 -57.90
N ARG A 2 -24.63 -23.49 -57.58
CA ARG A 2 -25.57 -23.97 -56.53
C ARG A 2 -25.12 -23.63 -55.07
N SER A 3 -26.00 -23.15 -54.17
CA SER A 3 -27.23 -22.33 -54.21
C SER A 3 -27.52 -21.93 -52.77
N LEU A 4 -27.97 -20.68 -52.59
CA LEU A 4 -28.62 -20.17 -51.38
C LEU A 4 -29.78 -21.07 -50.95
N ARG A 5 -29.97 -21.21 -49.62
CA ARG A 5 -31.31 -21.27 -49.02
C ARG A 5 -31.32 -20.51 -47.70
N GLN A 6 -32.24 -19.52 -47.70
CA GLN A 6 -32.73 -18.79 -46.56
C GLN A 6 -33.68 -19.72 -45.77
N ASP A 7 -33.68 -19.60 -44.45
CA ASP A 7 -34.85 -19.94 -43.65
C ASP A 7 -35.11 -18.83 -42.61
N LEU A 8 -36.18 -18.09 -42.88
CA LEU A 8 -36.89 -17.21 -41.95
C LEU A 8 -37.58 -18.07 -40.88
N VAL A 9 -37.46 -17.71 -39.61
CA VAL A 9 -38.37 -18.16 -38.55
C VAL A 9 -39.10 -16.97 -37.97
N ALA A 10 -40.44 -17.11 -38.00
CA ALA A 10 -41.43 -16.12 -37.71
C ALA A 10 -41.55 -15.75 -36.22
N PHE A 11 -41.83 -14.46 -35.98
CA PHE A 11 -42.33 -13.94 -34.71
C PHE A 11 -43.78 -14.38 -34.49
N ALA A 12 -44.10 -15.02 -33.37
CA ALA A 12 -45.45 -15.23 -32.88
C ALA A 12 -45.74 -14.22 -31.76
N VAL A 13 -46.69 -13.32 -32.05
CA VAL A 13 -47.28 -12.40 -31.06
C VAL A 13 -48.43 -13.13 -30.37
N ILE A 14 -48.36 -13.30 -29.05
CA ILE A 14 -49.47 -13.80 -28.24
C ILE A 14 -50.16 -12.59 -27.60
N THR A 15 -51.38 -12.30 -28.07
CA THR A 15 -52.29 -11.33 -27.48
C THR A 15 -53.16 -12.04 -26.46
N ALA A 16 -53.02 -11.75 -25.17
CA ALA A 16 -53.93 -12.25 -24.14
C ALA A 16 -55.09 -11.25 -23.92
N VAL A 17 -56.29 -11.69 -24.16
CA VAL A 17 -57.54 -10.97 -23.84
C VAL A 17 -57.89 -11.24 -22.38
N ILE A 18 -57.93 -10.21 -21.54
CA ILE A 18 -58.47 -10.32 -20.18
C ILE A 18 -59.89 -9.84 -20.17
N ALA A 19 -60.86 -10.80 -19.97
CA ALA A 19 -62.27 -10.49 -19.76
C ALA A 19 -62.49 -9.96 -18.34
N GLY A 20 -63.08 -8.78 -18.25
CA GLY A 20 -63.36 -8.11 -16.95
C GLY A 20 -64.57 -8.77 -16.27
N THR A 21 -64.45 -9.02 -14.99
CA THR A 21 -65.61 -9.27 -14.10
C THR A 21 -65.72 -8.02 -13.17
N MET A 22 -66.87 -7.36 -13.35
CA MET A 22 -67.29 -6.24 -12.45
C MET A 22 -67.67 -6.83 -11.08
N LEU A 23 -66.96 -6.50 -10.03
CA LEU A 23 -67.48 -6.66 -8.67
C LEU A 23 -67.96 -5.29 -8.16
N SER A 24 -69.17 -5.27 -7.69
CA SER A 24 -69.89 -4.13 -7.11
C SER A 24 -69.17 -3.64 -5.84
N ALA A 25 -68.75 -2.39 -5.84
CA ALA A 25 -68.13 -1.72 -4.68
C ALA A 25 -69.20 -1.31 -3.67
N HIS A 26 -69.08 -1.80 -2.45
CA HIS A 26 -69.77 -1.24 -1.29
C HIS A 26 -68.96 -0.06 -0.73
N PRO A 27 -69.57 1.08 -0.33
CA PRO A 27 -68.83 2.21 0.21
C PRO A 27 -68.33 1.89 1.62
N ILE A 28 -67.04 2.04 1.82
CA ILE A 28 -66.36 1.97 3.13
C ILE A 28 -66.59 3.32 3.81
N PRO A 29 -67.04 3.38 5.08
CA PRO A 29 -67.19 4.65 5.81
C PRO A 29 -65.85 5.29 6.09
N ILE A 30 -65.70 6.55 5.70
CA ILE A 30 -64.53 7.40 5.96
C ILE A 30 -64.50 7.71 7.44
N ALA A 31 -63.50 7.16 8.15
CA ALA A 31 -63.19 7.57 9.53
C ALA A 31 -62.67 8.99 9.56
N ARG A 32 -63.17 9.80 10.49
CA ARG A 32 -62.69 11.18 10.74
C ARG A 32 -61.24 11.14 11.12
N PRO A 33 -60.40 12.10 10.64
CA PRO A 33 -59.02 12.20 11.09
C PRO A 33 -58.95 12.52 12.57
N ALA A 34 -58.22 11.74 13.34
CA ALA A 34 -57.85 12.02 14.69
C ALA A 34 -57.02 13.30 14.76
N ALA A 35 -57.27 14.13 15.78
CA ALA A 35 -56.51 15.38 15.99
C ALA A 35 -55.01 15.11 16.02
N ALA A 36 -54.26 15.88 15.24
CA ALA A 36 -52.81 15.81 15.23
C ALA A 36 -52.25 16.21 16.60
N VAL A 37 -51.64 15.26 17.29
CA VAL A 37 -50.86 15.55 18.50
C VAL A 37 -49.53 16.11 18.02
N SER A 38 -49.28 17.41 18.22
CA SER A 38 -47.99 18.03 17.97
C SER A 38 -47.01 17.55 19.03
N ILE A 39 -46.17 16.58 18.67
CA ILE A 39 -45.04 16.19 19.49
C ILE A 39 -43.97 17.26 19.29
N HIS A 40 -43.76 18.08 20.30
CA HIS A 40 -42.64 19.03 20.36
C HIS A 40 -41.39 18.22 20.66
N VAL A 41 -40.58 17.84 19.63
CA VAL A 41 -39.26 17.28 19.83
C VAL A 41 -38.32 18.46 20.10
N PRO A 42 -37.69 18.55 21.27
CA PRO A 42 -36.69 19.60 21.49
C PRO A 42 -35.54 19.34 20.51
N VAL A 43 -35.27 20.28 19.62
CA VAL A 43 -34.04 20.29 18.81
C VAL A 43 -32.92 20.59 19.78
N VAL A 44 -32.20 19.56 20.18
CA VAL A 44 -30.88 19.70 20.79
C VAL A 44 -29.96 20.16 19.69
N GLU A 45 -29.71 21.46 19.58
CA GLU A 45 -28.57 21.98 18.83
C GLU A 45 -27.29 21.47 19.51
N GLU A 46 -26.81 20.30 19.10
CA GLU A 46 -25.43 19.91 19.34
C GLU A 46 -24.56 20.97 18.65
N ARG A 47 -24.04 21.90 19.42
CA ARG A 47 -22.96 22.78 18.95
C ARG A 47 -21.77 21.88 18.65
N VAL A 48 -21.69 21.42 17.39
CA VAL A 48 -20.46 20.87 16.87
C VAL A 48 -19.45 22.00 16.98
N SER A 49 -18.55 21.88 17.94
CA SER A 49 -17.41 22.79 18.10
C SER A 49 -16.64 22.78 16.77
N SER A 50 -16.73 23.86 16.02
CA SER A 50 -16.00 24.08 14.77
C SER A 50 -14.55 24.52 15.03
N ALA A 51 -13.93 24.03 16.08
CA ALA A 51 -12.50 24.18 16.24
C ALA A 51 -11.84 23.40 15.12
N ALA A 52 -11.06 24.08 14.27
CA ALA A 52 -10.24 23.41 13.27
C ALA A 52 -9.39 22.33 13.99
N PRO A 53 -9.24 21.14 13.40
CA PRO A 53 -8.46 20.09 14.04
C PRO A 53 -7.04 20.60 14.30
N ASP A 54 -6.51 20.33 15.49
CA ASP A 54 -5.09 20.57 15.77
C ASP A 54 -4.28 19.59 14.91
N LEU A 55 -3.63 20.12 13.89
CA LEU A 55 -2.87 19.33 12.92
C LEU A 55 -1.39 19.16 13.30
N GLY A 56 -0.97 19.67 14.48
CA GLY A 56 0.43 19.57 14.90
C GLY A 56 1.42 20.21 13.93
N SER A 57 2.68 19.77 13.99
CA SER A 57 3.77 20.29 13.16
C SER A 57 3.71 19.77 11.72
N LEU A 58 3.76 20.69 10.75
CA LEU A 58 3.86 20.33 9.33
C LEU A 58 5.15 19.55 9.02
N ASP A 59 6.26 19.92 9.66
CA ASP A 59 7.55 19.27 9.44
C ASP A 59 7.59 17.84 9.97
N GLU A 60 6.94 17.58 11.10
CA GLU A 60 6.79 16.24 11.65
C GLU A 60 5.93 15.36 10.75
N ASP A 61 4.83 15.90 10.21
CA ASP A 61 3.99 15.16 9.27
C ASP A 61 4.73 14.84 7.97
N ILE A 62 5.46 15.82 7.41
CA ILE A 62 6.29 15.59 6.21
C ILE A 62 7.35 14.53 6.52
N GLY A 63 8.05 14.66 7.64
CA GLY A 63 9.05 13.68 8.06
C GLY A 63 8.46 12.28 8.17
N SER A 64 7.30 12.14 8.80
CA SER A 64 6.64 10.85 9.01
C SER A 64 6.36 10.09 7.71
N VAL A 65 5.97 10.78 6.65
CA VAL A 65 5.60 10.16 5.36
C VAL A 65 6.78 9.86 4.43
N ILE A 66 8.01 10.22 4.82
CA ILE A 66 9.20 10.05 4.00
C ILE A 66 10.02 8.83 4.44
N VAL A 67 10.44 8.03 3.46
CA VAL A 67 11.44 6.97 3.63
C VAL A 67 12.64 7.29 2.76
N ILE A 68 13.81 7.30 3.39
CA ILE A 68 15.08 7.51 2.71
C ILE A 68 15.84 6.21 2.50
N SER A 69 16.78 6.23 1.57
CA SER A 69 17.80 5.19 1.42
C SER A 69 19.14 5.85 1.10
N TRP A 70 20.23 5.12 1.30
CA TRP A 70 21.57 5.57 0.94
C TRP A 70 22.45 4.41 0.55
N ARG A 71 23.66 4.69 0.08
CA ARG A 71 24.67 3.66 -0.23
C ARG A 71 25.79 3.68 0.82
N GLY A 72 26.26 2.50 1.21
CA GLY A 72 27.31 2.35 2.18
C GLY A 72 26.89 2.68 3.62
N ASP A 73 27.79 3.25 4.40
CA ASP A 73 27.54 3.57 5.82
C ASP A 73 26.78 4.90 6.00
N ILE A 74 26.30 5.16 7.23
CA ILE A 74 25.63 6.41 7.61
C ILE A 74 26.62 7.57 7.44
N ASN A 75 26.35 8.45 6.47
CA ASN A 75 27.11 9.66 6.23
C ASN A 75 26.51 10.87 6.99
N SER A 76 27.17 12.04 6.90
CA SER A 76 26.72 13.25 7.61
C SER A 76 25.33 13.75 7.14
N GLY A 77 25.02 13.63 5.84
CA GLY A 77 23.72 14.02 5.30
C GLY A 77 22.59 13.14 5.82
N VAL A 78 22.77 11.81 5.78
CA VAL A 78 21.82 10.84 6.36
C VAL A 78 21.65 11.10 7.86
N ARG A 79 22.76 11.35 8.58
CA ARG A 79 22.71 11.68 10.02
C ARG A 79 21.86 12.92 10.27
N SER A 80 22.03 13.99 9.51
CA SER A 80 21.24 15.22 9.67
C SER A 80 19.73 14.96 9.48
N LEU A 81 19.34 14.16 8.46
CA LEU A 81 17.94 13.81 8.24
C LEU A 81 17.34 12.98 9.37
N LEU A 82 18.15 12.13 10.01
CA LEU A 82 17.74 11.29 11.14
C LEU A 82 17.67 12.07 12.46
N ASP A 83 18.69 12.90 12.75
CA ASP A 83 18.78 13.68 13.99
C ASP A 83 17.66 14.71 14.10
N ASP A 84 17.24 15.29 12.97
CA ASP A 84 16.14 16.27 12.90
C ASP A 84 14.75 15.61 12.93
N GLY A 85 14.66 14.28 12.98
CA GLY A 85 13.39 13.55 12.95
C GLY A 85 12.62 13.64 11.63
N ARG A 86 13.34 14.01 10.54
CA ARG A 86 12.75 14.35 9.25
C ARG A 86 12.37 13.13 8.40
N VAL A 87 12.47 11.92 8.92
CA VAL A 87 12.13 10.69 8.17
C VAL A 87 11.34 9.70 9.02
N GLY A 88 10.32 9.12 8.43
CA GLY A 88 9.48 8.10 9.04
C GLY A 88 10.12 6.72 9.03
N GLY A 89 10.98 6.47 8.06
CA GLY A 89 11.65 5.19 7.92
C GLY A 89 12.89 5.23 7.04
N VAL A 90 13.59 4.11 7.03
CA VAL A 90 14.76 3.87 6.18
C VAL A 90 14.59 2.55 5.44
N LEU A 91 14.89 2.55 4.14
CA LEU A 91 14.99 1.35 3.32
C LEU A 91 16.45 0.95 3.18
N LEU A 92 16.80 -0.24 3.67
CA LEU A 92 18.16 -0.77 3.64
C LEU A 92 18.35 -1.75 2.47
N PHE A 93 19.50 -1.64 1.84
CA PHE A 93 19.96 -2.56 0.78
C PHE A 93 21.20 -3.33 1.22
N ALA A 94 21.54 -4.40 0.53
CA ALA A 94 22.75 -5.18 0.79
C ALA A 94 24.07 -4.34 0.74
N SER A 95 24.03 -3.16 0.10
CA SER A 95 25.16 -2.22 0.10
C SER A 95 25.39 -1.48 1.43
N ASN A 96 24.42 -1.52 2.36
CA ASN A 96 24.52 -0.82 3.64
C ASN A 96 25.17 -1.63 4.74
N PHE A 97 25.26 -2.96 4.59
CA PHE A 97 25.76 -3.87 5.63
C PHE A 97 26.43 -5.11 5.03
N SER A 98 27.23 -5.78 5.85
CA SER A 98 27.83 -7.06 5.50
C SER A 98 27.30 -8.16 6.42
N GLY A 99 26.39 -8.98 5.91
CA GLY A 99 25.78 -10.09 6.63
C GLY A 99 24.94 -9.67 7.85
N PRO A 100 24.45 -10.66 8.63
CA PRO A 100 23.56 -10.41 9.77
C PRO A 100 24.17 -9.50 10.85
N ALA A 101 25.42 -9.72 11.23
CA ALA A 101 26.08 -8.92 12.25
C ALA A 101 26.24 -7.45 11.84
N GLY A 102 26.52 -7.19 10.54
CA GLY A 102 26.59 -5.83 10.00
C GLY A 102 25.22 -5.14 10.02
N LEU A 103 24.16 -5.86 9.68
CA LEU A 103 22.80 -5.34 9.77
C LEU A 103 22.41 -5.02 11.22
N ALA A 104 22.64 -5.92 12.17
CA ALA A 104 22.37 -5.68 13.58
C ALA A 104 23.10 -4.44 14.09
N SER A 105 24.39 -4.29 13.79
CA SER A 105 25.19 -3.11 14.15
C SER A 105 24.62 -1.83 13.54
N LEU A 106 24.19 -1.86 12.27
CA LEU A 106 23.61 -0.71 11.59
C LEU A 106 22.27 -0.30 12.22
N THR A 107 21.39 -1.25 12.48
CA THR A 107 20.07 -0.98 13.09
C THR A 107 20.21 -0.47 14.53
N ASP A 108 21.19 -0.96 15.30
CA ASP A 108 21.51 -0.43 16.63
C ASP A 108 21.99 1.02 16.57
N ARG A 109 22.85 1.37 15.61
CA ARG A 109 23.29 2.77 15.40
C ARG A 109 22.15 3.68 14.97
N LEU A 110 21.27 3.24 14.05
CA LEU A 110 20.07 3.98 13.65
C LEU A 110 19.17 4.24 14.85
N ARG A 111 18.96 3.23 15.69
CA ARG A 111 18.17 3.33 16.90
C ARG A 111 18.78 4.29 17.92
N ALA A 112 20.10 4.24 18.10
CA ALA A 112 20.80 5.15 19.01
C ALA A 112 20.69 6.61 18.58
N LEU A 113 20.80 6.91 17.27
CA LEU A 113 20.62 8.25 16.72
C LEU A 113 19.21 8.78 16.99
N THR A 114 18.19 8.01 16.65
CA THR A 114 16.78 8.43 16.82
C THR A 114 16.35 8.50 18.29
N THR A 115 16.99 7.73 19.18
CA THR A 115 16.78 7.83 20.64
C THR A 115 17.41 9.07 21.20
N SER A 116 18.62 9.44 20.77
CA SER A 116 19.25 10.69 21.22
C SER A 116 18.48 11.94 20.79
N ALA A 117 17.83 11.88 19.62
CA ALA A 117 16.92 12.93 19.13
C ALA A 117 15.57 12.95 19.85
N CYS A 118 15.26 11.98 20.71
CA CYS A 118 13.99 11.84 21.46
C CYS A 118 12.73 11.96 20.58
N LEU A 119 12.73 11.28 19.44
CA LEU A 119 11.59 11.29 18.54
C LEU A 119 10.36 10.65 19.19
N ASP A 120 9.18 11.20 18.92
CA ASP A 120 7.92 10.71 19.48
C ASP A 120 7.56 9.30 18.96
N HIS A 121 7.98 8.98 17.73
CA HIS A 121 7.80 7.67 17.09
C HIS A 121 9.15 7.08 16.67
N PRO A 122 9.36 5.75 16.81
CA PRO A 122 10.60 5.10 16.40
C PRO A 122 10.77 5.18 14.88
N ILE A 123 12.03 5.17 14.40
CA ILE A 123 12.25 5.01 12.96
C ILE A 123 11.87 3.60 12.51
N LEU A 124 11.22 3.48 11.36
CA LEU A 124 10.87 2.20 10.77
C LEU A 124 12.00 1.71 9.86
N VAL A 125 12.64 0.62 10.23
CA VAL A 125 13.67 -0.02 9.40
C VAL A 125 13.01 -1.05 8.50
N MET A 126 13.23 -0.92 7.19
CA MET A 126 12.65 -1.81 6.18
C MET A 126 13.71 -2.34 5.22
N LEU A 127 13.40 -3.48 4.62
CA LEU A 127 14.15 -4.06 3.50
C LEU A 127 13.25 -4.99 2.66
N ASP A 128 13.75 -5.40 1.49
CA ASP A 128 13.13 -6.41 0.65
C ASP A 128 13.75 -7.77 0.95
N GLU A 129 13.15 -8.57 1.79
CA GLU A 129 13.53 -9.96 2.00
C GLU A 129 12.40 -10.84 1.47
N GLU A 130 12.32 -10.99 0.15
CA GLU A 130 11.29 -11.79 -0.52
C GLU A 130 11.68 -13.28 -0.57
N GLY A 131 12.96 -13.54 -0.41
CA GLY A 131 13.57 -14.85 -0.68
C GLY A 131 14.05 -15.00 -2.12
N GLY A 132 14.68 -16.13 -2.41
CA GLY A 132 15.24 -16.40 -3.73
C GLY A 132 16.23 -15.33 -4.20
N GLN A 133 15.98 -14.79 -5.40
CA GLN A 133 16.85 -13.74 -5.97
C GLN A 133 16.76 -12.38 -5.27
N VAL A 134 15.71 -12.13 -4.51
CA VAL A 134 15.53 -10.87 -3.75
C VAL A 134 15.75 -11.16 -2.26
N THR A 135 16.99 -11.46 -1.93
CA THR A 135 17.48 -11.69 -0.57
C THR A 135 18.55 -10.67 -0.24
N ARG A 136 18.33 -9.84 0.80
CA ARG A 136 19.27 -8.81 1.25
C ARG A 136 20.17 -9.34 2.36
N VAL A 137 19.61 -10.17 3.24
CA VAL A 137 20.33 -10.75 4.38
C VAL A 137 20.74 -12.18 4.03
N GLN A 138 22.01 -12.36 3.67
CA GLN A 138 22.55 -13.68 3.38
C GLN A 138 22.74 -14.48 4.67
N ALA A 139 21.64 -15.04 5.16
CA ALA A 139 21.58 -15.85 6.37
C ALA A 139 20.74 -17.10 6.14
N GLY A 140 20.94 -18.13 6.96
CA GLY A 140 20.24 -19.41 6.81
C GLY A 140 18.73 -19.42 7.06
N PHE A 141 18.15 -18.26 7.42
CA PHE A 141 16.71 -18.08 7.58
C PHE A 141 16.00 -17.44 6.36
N ALA A 142 16.74 -16.98 5.35
CA ALA A 142 16.13 -16.43 4.13
C ALA A 142 15.24 -17.49 3.45
N PRO A 143 13.97 -17.15 3.10
CA PRO A 143 13.10 -18.11 2.44
C PRO A 143 13.58 -18.39 1.00
N PRO A 144 13.18 -19.53 0.41
CA PRO A 144 13.34 -19.73 -1.02
C PRO A 144 12.44 -18.77 -1.80
N ALA A 145 12.64 -18.67 -3.13
CA ALA A 145 11.73 -17.90 -4.00
C ALA A 145 10.27 -18.32 -3.77
N GLN A 146 9.34 -17.35 -3.80
CA GLN A 146 7.93 -17.58 -3.44
C GLN A 146 7.28 -18.71 -4.26
N LEU A 147 7.63 -18.83 -5.55
CA LEU A 147 7.14 -19.92 -6.38
C LEU A 147 7.53 -21.30 -5.82
N VAL A 148 8.76 -21.43 -5.32
CA VAL A 148 9.26 -22.67 -4.70
C VAL A 148 8.62 -22.90 -3.35
N ALA A 149 8.57 -21.87 -2.49
CA ALA A 149 7.92 -21.92 -1.18
C ALA A 149 6.45 -22.35 -1.30
N GLY A 150 5.73 -21.77 -2.26
CA GLY A 150 4.31 -22.04 -2.51
C GLY A 150 3.99 -23.48 -2.87
N SER A 151 4.96 -24.24 -3.42
CA SER A 151 4.78 -25.66 -3.74
C SER A 151 4.51 -26.54 -2.51
N GLY A 152 4.92 -26.08 -1.31
CA GLY A 152 4.64 -26.74 -0.03
C GLY A 152 3.29 -26.40 0.59
N GLY A 153 2.52 -25.49 -0.01
CA GLY A 153 1.23 -25.03 0.50
C GLY A 153 1.30 -23.96 1.59
N ALA A 154 0.13 -23.52 2.07
CA ALA A 154 0.00 -22.35 2.93
C ALA A 154 0.72 -22.50 4.29
N ASP A 155 0.59 -23.64 4.95
CA ASP A 155 1.25 -23.89 6.24
C ASP A 155 2.78 -23.87 6.11
N HIS A 156 3.29 -24.39 5.00
CA HIS A 156 4.72 -24.35 4.70
C HIS A 156 5.22 -22.91 4.47
N VAL A 157 4.50 -22.12 3.65
CA VAL A 157 4.82 -20.70 3.44
C VAL A 157 4.81 -19.95 4.77
N ARG A 158 3.76 -20.11 5.59
CA ARG A 158 3.68 -19.46 6.90
C ARG A 158 4.87 -19.83 7.80
N ALA A 159 5.28 -21.08 7.81
CA ALA A 159 6.43 -21.53 8.61
C ALA A 159 7.76 -20.92 8.13
N LEU A 160 7.97 -20.85 6.82
CA LEU A 160 9.17 -20.23 6.22
C LEU A 160 9.23 -18.74 6.53
N GLU A 161 8.13 -18.01 6.29
CA GLU A 161 8.05 -16.58 6.56
C GLU A 161 8.19 -16.25 8.04
N ARG A 162 7.64 -17.07 8.93
CA ARG A 162 7.85 -16.91 10.38
C ARG A 162 9.32 -17.08 10.76
N ALA A 163 10.02 -18.04 10.21
CA ALA A 163 11.45 -18.24 10.49
C ALA A 163 12.30 -17.08 9.97
N SER A 164 12.00 -16.61 8.75
CA SER A 164 12.65 -15.43 8.15
C SER A 164 12.41 -14.19 9.00
N ALA A 165 11.15 -13.90 9.32
CA ALA A 165 10.77 -12.74 10.10
C ALA A 165 11.37 -12.73 11.52
N ALA A 166 11.44 -13.89 12.19
CA ALA A 166 12.10 -13.98 13.49
C ALA A 166 13.58 -13.56 13.41
N GLY A 167 14.30 -14.02 12.38
CA GLY A 167 15.68 -13.57 12.13
C GLY A 167 15.77 -12.08 11.83
N LEU A 168 14.90 -11.56 10.98
CA LEU A 168 14.84 -10.12 10.66
C LEU A 168 14.52 -9.27 11.89
N HIS A 169 13.57 -9.73 12.70
CA HIS A 169 13.21 -9.07 13.96
C HIS A 169 14.40 -8.96 14.91
N GLU A 170 15.16 -10.04 15.11
CA GLU A 170 16.37 -10.01 15.94
C GLU A 170 17.41 -9.01 15.44
N LEU A 171 17.50 -8.84 14.11
CA LEU A 171 18.40 -7.89 13.45
C LEU A 171 17.86 -6.44 13.42
N GLY A 172 16.70 -6.17 14.03
CA GLY A 172 16.15 -4.83 14.16
C GLY A 172 15.30 -4.33 13.01
N VAL A 173 14.93 -5.19 12.07
CA VAL A 173 13.99 -4.89 10.98
C VAL A 173 12.56 -4.86 11.53
N GLY A 174 11.80 -3.83 11.16
CA GLY A 174 10.40 -3.66 11.59
C GLY A 174 9.39 -4.00 10.50
N LEU A 175 9.70 -3.71 9.23
CA LEU A 175 8.79 -3.96 8.12
C LEU A 175 9.52 -4.67 6.98
N ASN A 176 9.00 -5.79 6.53
CA ASN A 176 9.46 -6.43 5.30
C ASN A 176 8.62 -5.95 4.12
N LEU A 177 9.27 -5.52 3.03
CA LEU A 177 8.61 -5.19 1.77
C LEU A 177 8.31 -6.49 0.99
N ALA A 178 7.56 -7.38 1.62
CA ALA A 178 7.08 -8.68 1.16
C ALA A 178 5.76 -9.03 1.89
N PRO A 179 4.94 -9.93 1.35
CA PRO A 179 5.13 -10.76 0.16
C PRO A 179 4.79 -10.05 -1.16
N VAL A 180 5.30 -10.62 -2.26
CA VAL A 180 4.84 -10.29 -3.61
C VAL A 180 3.46 -10.91 -3.81
N ALA A 181 2.45 -10.05 -3.97
CA ALA A 181 1.05 -10.45 -4.19
C ALA A 181 0.66 -10.50 -5.68
N ASP A 182 1.60 -10.13 -6.57
CA ASP A 182 1.37 -10.17 -8.01
C ASP A 182 1.01 -11.57 -8.48
N VAL A 183 -0.07 -11.69 -9.26
CA VAL A 183 -0.41 -12.92 -9.97
C VAL A 183 0.19 -12.83 -11.37
N ARG A 184 1.07 -13.76 -11.72
CA ARG A 184 1.84 -13.74 -12.97
C ARG A 184 1.00 -14.20 -14.16
N THR A 185 0.08 -13.35 -14.62
CA THR A 185 -0.84 -13.64 -15.73
C THR A 185 -0.19 -13.50 -17.11
N ASN A 186 0.89 -12.73 -17.22
CA ASN A 186 1.63 -12.53 -18.46
C ASN A 186 2.87 -13.44 -18.52
N SER A 187 2.89 -14.35 -19.50
CA SER A 187 4.05 -15.25 -19.72
C SER A 187 5.30 -14.51 -20.23
N GLY A 188 5.16 -13.28 -20.72
CA GLY A 188 6.26 -12.41 -21.14
C GLY A 188 6.85 -11.58 -19.99
N ASP A 189 6.35 -11.73 -18.78
CA ASP A 189 6.92 -11.11 -17.59
C ASP A 189 8.39 -11.48 -17.39
N GLN A 190 9.24 -10.48 -17.14
CA GLN A 190 10.69 -10.63 -16.96
C GLN A 190 11.18 -10.15 -15.58
N VAL A 191 10.26 -9.71 -14.72
CA VAL A 191 10.59 -9.07 -13.43
C VAL A 191 10.05 -9.84 -12.25
N ILE A 192 8.80 -10.28 -12.33
CA ILE A 192 8.14 -10.99 -11.23
C ILE A 192 8.61 -12.44 -11.17
N LEU A 193 8.58 -13.15 -12.30
CA LEU A 193 9.12 -14.51 -12.43
C LEU A 193 8.76 -15.42 -11.23
N ASP A 194 9.77 -15.98 -10.55
CA ASP A 194 9.66 -16.83 -9.37
C ASP A 194 9.47 -16.06 -8.04
N ARG A 195 9.47 -14.73 -8.10
CA ARG A 195 9.07 -13.87 -6.97
C ARG A 195 7.58 -13.99 -6.66
N SER A 196 6.72 -14.33 -7.63
CA SER A 196 5.30 -14.63 -7.42
C SER A 196 5.07 -16.07 -6.95
N PHE A 197 4.02 -16.32 -6.20
CA PHE A 197 3.52 -17.67 -5.90
C PHE A 197 2.93 -18.39 -7.12
N GLY A 198 2.77 -17.73 -8.28
CA GLY A 198 2.35 -18.34 -9.53
C GLY A 198 1.39 -17.50 -10.37
N ALA A 199 0.75 -18.20 -11.33
CA ALA A 199 -0.12 -17.57 -12.33
C ALA A 199 -1.63 -17.77 -12.07
N ASN A 200 -1.99 -18.56 -11.07
CA ASN A 200 -3.39 -18.86 -10.76
C ASN A 200 -3.81 -18.15 -9.45
N PRO A 201 -4.73 -17.16 -9.51
CA PRO A 201 -5.15 -16.41 -8.34
C PRO A 201 -5.74 -17.29 -7.22
N ALA A 202 -6.38 -18.41 -7.55
CA ALA A 202 -6.92 -19.34 -6.54
C ALA A 202 -5.81 -20.07 -5.75
N ILE A 203 -4.61 -20.19 -6.31
CA ILE A 203 -3.43 -20.75 -5.64
C ILE A 203 -2.66 -19.63 -4.93
N VAL A 204 -2.44 -18.48 -5.59
CA VAL A 204 -1.64 -17.37 -5.06
C VAL A 204 -2.29 -16.76 -3.82
N SER A 205 -3.61 -16.55 -3.82
CA SER A 205 -4.30 -15.82 -2.76
C SER A 205 -4.11 -16.44 -1.36
N PRO A 206 -4.35 -17.74 -1.12
CA PRO A 206 -4.13 -18.33 0.20
C PRO A 206 -2.66 -18.31 0.62
N LEU A 207 -1.72 -18.38 -0.32
CA LEU A 207 -0.28 -18.32 -0.04
C LEU A 207 0.16 -16.92 0.39
N VAL A 208 -0.36 -15.86 -0.26
CA VAL A 208 -0.15 -14.46 0.15
C VAL A 208 -0.67 -14.23 1.57
N GLY A 209 -1.87 -14.71 1.88
CA GLY A 209 -2.41 -14.61 3.24
C GLY A 209 -1.56 -15.34 4.29
N ALA A 210 -1.07 -16.53 3.95
CA ALA A 210 -0.18 -17.31 4.81
C ALA A 210 1.18 -16.63 5.04
N ALA A 211 1.73 -15.99 3.99
CA ALA A 211 2.98 -15.23 4.08
C ALA A 211 2.82 -14.05 5.06
N VAL A 212 1.75 -13.26 4.93
CA VAL A 212 1.46 -12.16 5.87
C VAL A 212 1.39 -12.66 7.31
N GLN A 213 0.66 -13.75 7.56
CA GLN A 213 0.56 -14.33 8.89
C GLN A 213 1.92 -14.82 9.41
N GLY A 214 2.74 -15.43 8.55
CA GLY A 214 4.08 -15.88 8.92
C GLY A 214 5.00 -14.72 9.32
N LEU A 215 4.99 -13.62 8.58
CA LEU A 215 5.74 -12.40 8.91
C LEU A 215 5.33 -11.85 10.28
N HIS A 216 4.03 -11.76 10.55
CA HIS A 216 3.51 -11.32 11.86
C HIS A 216 3.89 -12.28 13.00
N ASP A 217 3.78 -13.59 12.78
CA ASP A 217 4.17 -14.60 13.77
C ASP A 217 5.66 -14.50 14.14
N GLY A 218 6.50 -14.03 13.22
CA GLY A 218 7.93 -13.79 13.41
C GLY A 218 8.28 -12.40 13.95
N GLY A 219 7.30 -11.50 14.11
CA GLY A 219 7.50 -10.18 14.73
C GLY A 219 7.87 -9.06 13.77
N VAL A 220 7.57 -9.18 12.47
CA VAL A 220 7.83 -8.18 11.42
C VAL A 220 6.55 -7.86 10.68
N GLY A 221 6.34 -6.59 10.34
CA GLY A 221 5.22 -6.13 9.52
C GLY A 221 5.34 -6.59 8.07
N ALA A 222 4.20 -6.69 7.38
CA ALA A 222 4.08 -7.21 6.02
C ALA A 222 3.62 -6.14 5.02
N THR A 223 4.20 -6.12 3.82
CA THR A 223 3.84 -5.22 2.72
C THR A 223 3.47 -6.00 1.47
N LEU A 224 2.22 -5.89 1.03
CA LEU A 224 1.79 -6.49 -0.24
C LEU A 224 2.30 -5.67 -1.43
N LYS A 225 2.82 -6.32 -2.47
CA LYS A 225 3.33 -5.63 -3.66
C LYS A 225 3.17 -6.46 -4.94
N HIS A 226 3.07 -5.80 -6.08
CA HIS A 226 3.13 -4.38 -6.39
C HIS A 226 1.79 -3.91 -6.94
N PHE A 227 1.01 -3.21 -6.14
CA PHE A 227 -0.35 -2.79 -6.54
C PHE A 227 -0.31 -1.84 -7.76
N PRO A 228 -1.19 -2.02 -8.77
CA PRO A 228 -2.38 -2.89 -8.81
C PRO A 228 -2.13 -4.33 -9.30
N GLY A 229 -0.90 -4.75 -9.53
CA GLY A 229 -0.51 -6.08 -9.98
C GLY A 229 0.45 -5.97 -11.16
N LEU A 230 1.76 -6.10 -10.91
CA LEU A 230 2.79 -6.00 -11.94
C LEU A 230 2.89 -7.26 -12.81
N GLY A 231 2.38 -8.40 -12.32
CA GLY A 231 2.44 -9.70 -13.00
C GLY A 231 1.63 -9.80 -14.30
N GLY A 232 0.77 -8.81 -14.60
CA GLY A 232 0.06 -8.67 -15.87
C GLY A 232 0.87 -7.98 -16.98
N SER A 233 2.01 -7.37 -16.65
CA SER A 233 2.86 -6.64 -17.60
C SER A 233 4.08 -7.46 -18.07
N ALA A 234 4.69 -7.04 -19.18
CA ALA A 234 5.91 -7.67 -19.73
C ALA A 234 7.18 -6.82 -19.49
N GLY A 235 7.06 -5.64 -18.93
CA GLY A 235 8.19 -4.71 -18.81
C GLY A 235 8.75 -4.59 -17.40
N ASP A 236 9.94 -4.00 -17.30
CA ASP A 236 10.63 -3.71 -16.04
C ASP A 236 10.54 -2.22 -15.70
N PRO A 237 9.86 -1.84 -14.58
CA PRO A 237 9.75 -0.45 -14.15
C PRO A 237 11.09 0.18 -13.78
N HIS A 238 12.13 -0.61 -13.51
CA HIS A 238 13.49 -0.10 -13.31
C HIS A 238 14.12 0.45 -14.59
N VAL A 239 13.64 0.03 -15.77
CA VAL A 239 14.13 0.48 -17.08
C VAL A 239 13.16 1.49 -17.70
N ALA A 240 11.89 1.13 -17.80
CA ALA A 240 10.83 1.98 -18.34
C ALA A 240 9.50 1.58 -17.72
N ILE A 241 8.58 2.52 -17.53
CA ILE A 241 7.27 2.25 -16.95
C ILE A 241 6.49 1.34 -17.91
N PRO A 242 6.18 0.09 -17.53
CA PRO A 242 5.44 -0.85 -18.38
C PRO A 242 3.96 -0.51 -18.42
N THR A 243 3.23 -1.16 -19.32
CA THR A 243 1.77 -1.07 -19.43
C THR A 243 1.14 -2.44 -19.23
N ASP A 244 0.16 -2.51 -18.36
CA ASP A 244 -0.77 -3.61 -18.26
C ASP A 244 -2.09 -3.23 -18.95
N TYR A 245 -2.51 -4.03 -19.91
CA TYR A 245 -3.72 -3.83 -20.70
C TYR A 245 -4.92 -4.63 -20.17
N GLU A 246 -4.81 -5.23 -18.98
CA GLU A 246 -5.96 -5.91 -18.38
C GLU A 246 -7.13 -4.92 -18.24
N SER A 247 -8.32 -5.37 -18.66
CA SER A 247 -9.55 -4.64 -18.37
C SER A 247 -9.86 -4.72 -16.87
N GLU A 248 -10.70 -3.82 -16.36
CA GLU A 248 -11.12 -3.86 -14.96
C GLU A 248 -11.71 -5.23 -14.57
N ALA A 249 -12.52 -5.82 -15.44
CA ALA A 249 -13.11 -7.14 -15.20
C ALA A 249 -12.06 -8.28 -15.17
N GLN A 250 -10.96 -8.15 -15.90
CA GLN A 250 -9.83 -9.10 -15.80
C GLN A 250 -9.08 -8.89 -14.50
N TRP A 251 -8.68 -7.66 -14.22
CA TRP A 251 -8.00 -7.29 -12.98
C TRP A 251 -8.73 -7.77 -11.72
N GLN A 252 -10.06 -7.60 -11.68
CA GLN A 252 -10.92 -8.11 -10.60
C GLN A 252 -10.81 -9.62 -10.39
N ARG A 253 -10.59 -10.38 -11.45
CA ARG A 253 -10.47 -11.85 -11.38
C ARG A 253 -9.04 -12.33 -11.17
N THR A 254 -8.07 -11.56 -11.60
CA THR A 254 -6.65 -11.97 -11.62
C THR A 254 -5.89 -11.45 -10.41
N GLN A 255 -5.76 -10.13 -10.25
CA GLN A 255 -4.87 -9.52 -9.26
C GLN A 255 -5.59 -9.29 -7.91
N VAL A 256 -6.84 -8.81 -7.94
CA VAL A 256 -7.59 -8.43 -6.72
C VAL A 256 -7.65 -9.55 -5.67
N PRO A 257 -7.89 -10.83 -6.00
CA PRO A 257 -8.02 -11.87 -4.98
C PRO A 257 -6.79 -12.03 -4.10
N ALA A 258 -5.58 -11.86 -4.65
CA ALA A 258 -4.34 -11.99 -3.90
C ALA A 258 -4.17 -10.80 -2.92
N PHE A 259 -4.41 -9.56 -3.37
CA PHE A 259 -4.37 -8.40 -2.49
C PHE A 259 -5.44 -8.48 -1.39
N GLN A 260 -6.67 -8.88 -1.73
CA GLN A 260 -7.74 -9.07 -0.74
C GLN A 260 -7.38 -10.11 0.32
N ALA A 261 -6.77 -11.23 -0.07
CA ALA A 261 -6.35 -12.27 0.86
C ALA A 261 -5.26 -11.75 1.83
N GLY A 262 -4.28 -11.01 1.32
CA GLY A 262 -3.27 -10.40 2.16
C GLY A 262 -3.82 -9.32 3.09
N ILE A 263 -4.75 -8.47 2.62
CA ILE A 263 -5.45 -7.46 3.43
C ILE A 263 -6.27 -8.15 4.52
N ALA A 264 -7.01 -9.20 4.19
CA ALA A 264 -7.80 -9.98 5.16
C ALA A 264 -6.91 -10.69 6.20
N ALA A 265 -5.67 -11.05 5.84
CA ALA A 265 -4.67 -11.59 6.75
C ALA A 265 -4.00 -10.52 7.64
N GLY A 266 -4.31 -9.23 7.43
CA GLY A 266 -3.86 -8.11 8.25
C GLY A 266 -2.62 -7.40 7.75
N ALA A 267 -2.30 -7.44 6.44
CA ALA A 267 -1.16 -6.72 5.88
C ALA A 267 -1.11 -5.26 6.37
N ASP A 268 0.07 -4.79 6.75
CA ASP A 268 0.29 -3.47 7.35
C ASP A 268 0.43 -2.38 6.31
N ALA A 269 1.03 -2.73 5.17
CA ALA A 269 1.21 -1.83 4.04
C ALA A 269 0.85 -2.49 2.70
N VAL A 270 0.51 -1.65 1.71
CA VAL A 270 0.40 -2.03 0.30
C VAL A 270 1.26 -1.09 -0.52
N MET A 271 2.16 -1.65 -1.32
CA MET A 271 3.05 -0.89 -2.17
C MET A 271 2.43 -0.69 -3.55
N THR A 272 2.28 0.58 -3.97
CA THR A 272 1.90 0.96 -5.33
C THR A 272 3.12 1.05 -6.22
N THR A 273 3.01 0.72 -7.51
CA THR A 273 4.17 0.69 -8.41
C THR A 273 4.01 1.56 -9.66
N ALA A 274 5.12 1.77 -10.37
CA ALA A 274 5.16 2.49 -11.63
C ALA A 274 4.68 1.59 -12.78
N LEU A 275 3.38 1.59 -13.01
CA LEU A 275 2.68 0.79 -14.03
C LEU A 275 1.58 1.62 -14.69
N TYR A 276 1.52 1.65 -16.01
CA TYR A 276 0.36 2.20 -16.70
C TYR A 276 -0.76 1.16 -16.74
N VAL A 277 -1.95 1.56 -16.30
CA VAL A 277 -3.13 0.69 -16.21
C VAL A 277 -4.36 1.40 -16.82
N PRO A 278 -4.42 1.56 -18.15
CA PRO A 278 -5.51 2.28 -18.80
C PRO A 278 -6.87 1.67 -18.51
N GLY A 279 -6.95 0.34 -18.36
CA GLY A 279 -8.18 -0.39 -18.02
C GLY A 279 -8.73 -0.08 -16.63
N LEU A 280 -7.93 0.50 -15.72
CA LEU A 280 -8.34 0.91 -14.38
C LEU A 280 -8.58 2.41 -14.22
N GLY A 281 -8.62 3.16 -15.32
CA GLY A 281 -8.81 4.60 -15.31
C GLY A 281 -7.51 5.39 -15.03
N GLY A 282 -6.35 4.74 -15.04
CA GLY A 282 -5.04 5.40 -14.88
C GLY A 282 -4.64 6.23 -16.10
N GLY A 283 -5.17 5.92 -17.27
CA GLY A 283 -4.82 6.61 -18.52
C GLY A 283 -3.33 6.50 -18.83
N THR A 284 -2.66 7.65 -19.00
CA THR A 284 -1.20 7.77 -19.20
C THR A 284 -0.44 8.16 -17.92
N THR A 285 -1.10 8.09 -16.77
CA THR A 285 -0.49 8.36 -15.47
C THR A 285 -0.11 7.03 -14.82
N PRO A 286 1.12 6.85 -14.33
CA PRO A 286 1.52 5.65 -13.61
C PRO A 286 0.63 5.40 -12.38
N ALA A 287 0.36 4.14 -12.07
CA ALA A 287 -0.57 3.73 -11.00
C ALA A 287 -0.28 4.41 -9.66
N MET A 288 1.00 4.49 -9.26
CA MET A 288 1.44 5.16 -8.03
C MET A 288 1.15 6.67 -8.00
N PHE A 289 0.94 7.32 -9.16
CA PHE A 289 0.60 8.74 -9.28
C PHE A 289 -0.85 8.98 -9.69
N SER A 290 -1.64 7.92 -9.84
CA SER A 290 -3.03 7.97 -10.29
C SER A 290 -3.99 7.89 -9.10
N ALA A 291 -4.56 9.03 -8.69
CA ALA A 291 -5.52 9.07 -7.59
C ALA A 291 -6.70 8.08 -7.77
N PRO A 292 -7.31 7.92 -8.98
CA PRO A 292 -8.35 6.91 -9.19
C PRO A 292 -7.88 5.48 -8.94
N VAL A 293 -6.62 5.15 -9.27
CA VAL A 293 -6.06 3.80 -9.07
C VAL A 293 -5.72 3.57 -7.60
N VAL A 294 -5.00 4.51 -6.97
CA VAL A 294 -4.62 4.42 -5.54
C VAL A 294 -5.87 4.36 -4.65
N ALA A 295 -6.88 5.17 -4.94
CA ALA A 295 -8.12 5.20 -4.17
C ALA A 295 -8.86 3.85 -4.12
N ARG A 296 -8.64 2.95 -5.10
CA ARG A 296 -9.24 1.60 -5.11
C ARG A 296 -8.84 0.77 -3.90
N LEU A 297 -7.64 0.96 -3.37
CA LEU A 297 -7.21 0.31 -2.12
C LEU A 297 -8.14 0.65 -0.97
N ARG A 298 -8.56 1.91 -0.85
CA ARG A 298 -9.49 2.37 0.20
C ARG A 298 -10.94 1.98 -0.09
N THR A 299 -11.39 2.27 -1.31
CA THR A 299 -12.82 2.23 -1.66
C THR A 299 -13.32 0.87 -2.11
N GLN A 300 -12.48 0.07 -2.77
CA GLN A 300 -12.85 -1.26 -3.28
C GLN A 300 -12.30 -2.39 -2.43
N LEU A 301 -11.06 -2.28 -1.94
CA LEU A 301 -10.43 -3.33 -1.15
C LEU A 301 -10.56 -3.10 0.36
N GLY A 302 -11.07 -1.95 0.80
CA GLY A 302 -11.28 -1.63 2.22
C GLY A 302 -9.98 -1.55 3.03
N PHE A 303 -8.86 -1.29 2.38
CA PHE A 303 -7.55 -1.26 3.04
C PHE A 303 -7.40 -0.05 3.95
N GLY A 304 -7.21 -0.29 5.25
CA GLY A 304 -7.03 0.75 6.28
C GLY A 304 -5.57 1.06 6.65
N GLY A 305 -4.61 0.21 6.22
CA GLY A 305 -3.18 0.36 6.52
C GLY A 305 -2.46 1.42 5.68
N VAL A 306 -1.13 1.38 5.68
CA VAL A 306 -0.28 2.35 4.98
C VAL A 306 -0.19 2.03 3.48
N ILE A 307 -0.51 2.99 2.62
CA ILE A 307 -0.21 2.90 1.19
C ILE A 307 1.16 3.52 0.97
N VAL A 308 2.13 2.72 0.55
CA VAL A 308 3.51 3.15 0.30
C VAL A 308 3.82 3.07 -1.20
N THR A 309 4.65 3.97 -1.72
CA THR A 309 5.11 3.84 -3.12
C THR A 309 6.21 2.81 -3.24
N ASP A 310 6.37 2.24 -4.42
CA ASP A 310 7.66 1.71 -4.86
C ASP A 310 8.69 2.84 -4.96
N SER A 311 9.96 2.51 -5.18
CA SER A 311 11.02 3.52 -5.21
C SER A 311 10.77 4.58 -6.28
N LEU A 312 10.72 5.84 -5.87
CA LEU A 312 10.55 6.98 -6.79
C LEU A 312 11.79 7.22 -7.66
N SER A 313 12.93 6.61 -7.30
CA SER A 313 14.18 6.70 -8.08
C SER A 313 14.34 5.61 -9.14
N MET A 314 13.35 4.73 -9.33
CA MET A 314 13.37 3.76 -10.44
C MET A 314 13.60 4.45 -11.78
N GLY A 315 14.40 3.83 -12.66
CA GLY A 315 14.77 4.43 -13.94
C GLY A 315 13.59 4.84 -14.81
N GLY A 316 12.51 4.04 -14.84
CA GLY A 316 11.27 4.40 -15.54
C GLY A 316 10.60 5.65 -14.99
N VAL A 317 10.65 5.87 -13.67
CA VAL A 317 10.13 7.09 -13.01
C VAL A 317 11.05 8.26 -13.27
N GLY A 318 12.36 8.12 -12.99
CA GLY A 318 13.36 9.18 -13.12
C GLY A 318 13.53 9.70 -14.55
N ALA A 319 13.17 8.90 -15.56
CA ALA A 319 13.15 9.35 -16.96
C ALA A 319 12.03 10.37 -17.28
N ARG A 320 11.03 10.53 -16.39
CA ARG A 320 9.83 11.34 -16.62
C ARG A 320 9.55 12.38 -15.54
N TYR A 321 10.00 12.12 -14.32
CA TYR A 321 9.73 12.95 -13.15
C TYR A 321 11.04 13.20 -12.40
N SER A 322 11.27 14.43 -11.98
CA SER A 322 12.26 14.67 -10.93
C SER A 322 11.79 14.08 -9.62
N LEU A 323 12.70 13.76 -8.70
CA LEU A 323 12.35 13.20 -7.39
C LEU A 323 11.40 14.10 -6.59
N PRO A 324 11.58 15.45 -6.54
CA PRO A 324 10.63 16.36 -5.94
C PRO A 324 9.21 16.30 -6.54
N GLU A 325 9.11 16.25 -7.88
CA GLU A 325 7.82 16.14 -8.58
C GLU A 325 7.15 14.80 -8.29
N ALA A 326 7.91 13.71 -8.32
CA ALA A 326 7.41 12.36 -8.03
C ALA A 326 6.87 12.26 -6.59
N ALA A 327 7.58 12.83 -5.61
CA ALA A 327 7.14 12.83 -4.20
C ALA A 327 5.80 13.57 -4.03
N VAL A 328 5.68 14.77 -4.60
CA VAL A 328 4.42 15.55 -4.55
C VAL A 328 3.30 14.83 -5.28
N ALA A 329 3.55 14.26 -6.46
CA ALA A 329 2.54 13.55 -7.25
C ALA A 329 2.05 12.29 -6.53
N ALA A 330 2.94 11.53 -5.89
CA ALA A 330 2.59 10.33 -5.13
C ALA A 330 1.69 10.66 -3.92
N ILE A 331 2.04 11.67 -3.14
CA ILE A 331 1.21 12.11 -1.99
C ILE A 331 -0.14 12.65 -2.49
N ALA A 332 -0.16 13.44 -3.56
CA ALA A 332 -1.39 13.94 -4.17
C ALA A 332 -2.31 12.81 -4.67
N ALA A 333 -1.73 11.68 -5.09
CA ALA A 333 -2.49 10.50 -5.51
C ALA A 333 -3.10 9.72 -4.34
N GLY A 334 -2.71 10.00 -3.09
CA GLY A 334 -3.24 9.35 -1.89
C GLY A 334 -2.33 8.25 -1.32
N ASN A 335 -1.06 8.19 -1.71
CA ASN A 335 -0.10 7.37 -0.97
C ASN A 335 0.20 8.04 0.38
N ASP A 336 0.30 7.23 1.43
CA ASP A 336 0.59 7.70 2.78
C ASP A 336 2.10 7.86 3.03
N MET A 337 2.92 7.10 2.32
CA MET A 337 4.36 7.04 2.53
C MET A 337 5.06 6.92 1.18
N VAL A 338 6.18 7.63 1.01
CA VAL A 338 6.94 7.64 -0.23
C VAL A 338 8.37 7.15 -0.01
N LEU A 339 8.79 6.16 -0.82
CA LEU A 339 10.17 5.67 -0.87
C LEU A 339 10.96 6.55 -1.84
N LEU A 340 11.77 7.47 -1.34
CA LEU A 340 12.56 8.34 -2.20
C LEU A 340 13.63 7.56 -2.98
N GLY A 341 14.37 6.67 -2.29
CA GLY A 341 15.19 5.64 -2.91
C GLY A 341 16.40 6.13 -3.73
N ASN A 342 16.74 7.40 -3.67
CA ASN A 342 17.82 7.96 -4.50
C ASN A 342 19.23 7.70 -3.92
N GLY A 343 19.35 7.61 -2.62
CA GLY A 343 20.63 7.43 -1.93
C GLY A 343 21.49 8.71 -1.84
N ASP A 344 20.95 9.85 -2.24
CA ASP A 344 21.58 11.17 -2.12
C ASP A 344 20.77 12.05 -1.16
N PRO A 345 21.29 12.34 0.04
CA PRO A 345 20.58 13.15 1.05
C PRO A 345 20.21 14.56 0.58
N GLY A 346 20.94 15.12 -0.39
CA GLY A 346 20.63 16.43 -0.98
C GLY A 346 19.33 16.40 -1.77
N TYR A 347 19.17 15.42 -2.66
CA TYR A 347 17.93 15.23 -3.42
C TYR A 347 16.74 14.84 -2.53
N GLU A 348 16.99 14.07 -1.48
CA GLU A 348 15.97 13.72 -0.51
C GLU A 348 15.46 14.96 0.24
N ALA A 349 16.36 15.86 0.65
CA ALA A 349 16.00 17.14 1.25
C ALA A 349 15.22 18.05 0.27
N GLU A 350 15.60 18.09 -1.01
CA GLU A 350 14.86 18.81 -2.05
C GLU A 350 13.43 18.28 -2.23
N ALA A 351 13.25 16.95 -2.21
CA ALA A 351 11.92 16.33 -2.29
C ALA A 351 11.04 16.73 -1.08
N MET A 352 11.61 16.73 0.13
CA MET A 352 10.89 17.18 1.34
C MET A 352 10.52 18.66 1.27
N ALA A 353 11.42 19.51 0.77
CA ALA A 353 11.14 20.93 0.57
C ALA A 353 10.02 21.16 -0.46
N ALA A 354 9.97 20.35 -1.53
CA ALA A 354 8.90 20.39 -2.52
C ALA A 354 7.54 19.99 -1.96
N VAL A 355 7.48 18.95 -1.11
CA VAL A 355 6.26 18.55 -0.40
C VAL A 355 5.79 19.69 0.51
N ARG A 356 6.68 20.31 1.29
CA ARG A 356 6.36 21.48 2.11
C ARG A 356 5.78 22.61 1.28
N ALA A 357 6.45 22.99 0.19
CA ALA A 357 5.98 24.05 -0.71
C ALA A 357 4.60 23.73 -1.31
N ALA A 358 4.36 22.46 -1.63
CA ALA A 358 3.06 22.02 -2.16
C ALA A 358 1.93 22.14 -1.12
N VAL A 359 2.20 21.84 0.14
CA VAL A 359 1.22 22.06 1.24
C VAL A 359 0.97 23.55 1.48
N VAL A 360 2.04 24.35 1.59
CA VAL A 360 1.93 25.80 1.83
C VAL A 360 1.18 26.51 0.70
N SER A 361 1.34 26.06 -0.54
CA SER A 361 0.62 26.62 -1.71
C SER A 361 -0.79 26.04 -1.90
N GLY A 362 -1.24 25.10 -1.07
CA GLY A 362 -2.54 24.43 -1.19
C GLY A 362 -2.63 23.40 -2.32
N ARG A 363 -1.52 23.01 -2.96
CA ARG A 363 -1.49 21.90 -3.93
C ARG A 363 -1.64 20.53 -3.27
N LEU A 364 -1.20 20.39 -2.03
CA LEU A 364 -1.44 19.23 -1.18
C LEU A 364 -2.33 19.64 -0.02
N ASP A 365 -3.33 18.81 0.27
CA ASP A 365 -4.24 19.02 1.40
C ASP A 365 -3.50 18.73 2.72
N ARG A 366 -3.48 19.71 3.63
CA ARG A 366 -2.81 19.63 4.94
C ARG A 366 -3.44 18.58 5.84
N VAL A 367 -4.78 18.42 5.78
CA VAL A 367 -5.51 17.46 6.60
C VAL A 367 -5.22 16.03 6.09
N ALA A 368 -5.26 15.82 4.79
CA ALA A 368 -4.93 14.53 4.19
C ALA A 368 -3.49 14.10 4.51
N LEU A 369 -2.51 15.03 4.44
CA LEU A 369 -1.12 14.74 4.82
C LEU A 369 -1.03 14.34 6.30
N HIS A 370 -1.70 15.06 7.21
CA HIS A 370 -1.73 14.71 8.62
C HIS A 370 -2.33 13.33 8.87
N GLN A 371 -3.43 12.99 8.19
CA GLN A 371 -4.03 11.66 8.28
C GLN A 371 -3.07 10.55 7.78
N SER A 372 -2.30 10.83 6.74
CA SER A 372 -1.25 9.92 6.25
C SER A 372 -0.14 9.75 7.28
N ALA A 373 0.35 10.85 7.86
CA ALA A 373 1.34 10.83 8.93
C ALA A 373 0.86 10.03 10.14
N MET A 374 -0.40 10.18 10.54
CA MET A 374 -0.98 9.40 11.65
C MET A 374 -0.98 7.89 11.35
N ARG A 375 -1.36 7.46 10.13
CA ARG A 375 -1.31 6.03 9.74
C ARG A 375 0.12 5.49 9.77
N VAL A 376 1.07 6.27 9.25
CA VAL A 376 2.48 5.90 9.26
C VAL A 376 3.01 5.83 10.70
N ASN A 377 2.66 6.77 11.56
CA ASN A 377 3.07 6.76 12.95
C ASN A 377 2.50 5.57 13.74
N GLN A 378 1.27 5.14 13.46
CA GLN A 378 0.71 3.89 14.00
C GLN A 378 1.52 2.66 13.54
N LEU A 379 1.92 2.62 12.26
CA LEU A 379 2.78 1.56 11.72
C LEU A 379 4.15 1.56 12.42
N ARG A 380 4.76 2.73 12.59
CA ARG A 380 6.04 2.92 13.31
C ARG A 380 5.94 2.47 14.77
N ASP A 381 4.85 2.83 15.46
CA ASP A 381 4.64 2.44 16.86
C ASP A 381 4.43 0.94 17.03
N ARG A 382 3.82 0.29 16.03
CA ARG A 382 3.58 -1.15 16.04
C ARG A 382 4.85 -1.96 15.76
N TRP A 383 5.65 -1.57 14.78
CA TRP A 383 6.75 -2.37 14.26
C TRP A 383 8.14 -1.76 14.46
N GLY A 384 8.24 -0.46 14.70
CA GLY A 384 9.51 0.18 15.03
C GLY A 384 9.96 -0.16 16.45
N ARG A 385 11.27 -0.28 16.64
CA ARG A 385 11.84 -0.58 17.96
C ARG A 385 12.20 0.70 18.72
N ARG A 386 11.66 0.84 19.93
CA ARG A 386 11.96 1.95 20.84
C ARG A 386 13.05 1.57 21.84
N PHE A 387 13.90 2.55 22.23
CA PHE A 387 14.61 2.50 23.50
C PHE A 387 13.72 3.07 24.62
N VAL A 388 13.77 2.45 25.80
CA VAL A 388 12.89 2.76 26.94
C VAL A 388 13.22 4.11 27.62
N HIS A 389 14.30 4.80 27.26
CA HIS A 389 14.87 5.91 28.04
C HIS A 389 14.34 7.32 27.76
N CYS A 390 13.69 7.58 26.62
CA CYS A 390 13.27 8.95 26.27
C CYS A 390 12.09 9.50 27.09
N ARG A 391 11.23 8.67 27.65
CA ARG A 391 10.10 9.15 28.48
C ARG A 391 10.53 9.76 29.83
N ALA A 392 11.69 9.36 30.36
CA ALA A 392 12.16 9.87 31.65
C ALA A 392 12.73 11.29 31.57
N LEU A 393 13.22 11.74 30.40
CA LEU A 393 13.82 13.07 30.21
C LEU A 393 12.81 14.17 29.89
N LYS A 394 11.62 13.85 29.39
CA LYS A 394 10.54 14.84 29.14
C LYS A 394 9.66 15.12 30.39
N ALA A 395 9.86 14.36 31.47
CA ALA A 395 9.07 14.50 32.72
C ALA A 395 9.80 15.23 33.86
N THR A 396 11.03 15.74 33.59
CA THR A 396 11.79 16.64 34.44
C THR A 396 11.94 18.02 33.81
#